data_720a6404b4a6cb2ee0c29b8316f8283e
#
_entry.id   720a6404b4a6cb2ee0c29b8316f8283e
#
_cell.length_a   1.000
_cell.length_b   1.000
_cell.length_c   1.000
_cell.angle_alpha   90.00
_cell.angle_beta   90.00
_cell.angle_gamma   90.00
#
_symmetry.space_group_name_H-M   'P 1'
#
loop_
_entity.id
_entity.type
_entity.pdbx_description
1 polymer ?
#
loop_
_entity_poly.entity_id
_entity_poly.type
_entity_poly.pdbx_seq_one_letter_code
_entity_poly.pdbx_strand_id
1 'polypeptide(L)'
;MKPVDRNYAVNIISRFKVENLDRYGIKKIGIFGSLASNSADPPNDIDVVVELEKPDILCLIGIKQDLEALLKLPVDIVRYRKNMNKFLKKRIDNDAIYV
;
A
#
# COMPACT_ATOMS: atom_id res chain seq x y z
N MET A 1 1.02 3.56 22.91
CA MET A 1 1.17 3.57 21.45
C MET A 1 -0.16 3.24 20.82
N LYS A 2 -0.65 4.10 19.94
CA LYS A 2 -1.92 3.82 19.25
C LYS A 2 -1.72 2.74 18.20
N PRO A 3 -2.61 1.75 18.10
CA PRO A 3 -2.54 0.81 17.01
C PRO A 3 -2.76 1.52 15.68
N VAL A 4 -2.15 0.98 14.63
CA VAL A 4 -2.35 1.53 13.29
C VAL A 4 -3.76 1.23 12.85
N ASP A 5 -4.56 2.26 12.60
CA ASP A 5 -5.89 2.11 12.03
C ASP A 5 -5.88 2.59 10.58
N ARG A 6 -7.04 2.42 9.92
CA ARG A 6 -7.18 2.78 8.51
C ARG A 6 -6.88 4.26 8.25
N ASN A 7 -7.42 5.14 9.09
CA ASN A 7 -7.23 6.59 8.91
C ASN A 7 -5.77 6.98 9.06
N TYR A 8 -5.09 6.43 10.06
CA TYR A 8 -3.69 6.69 10.27
C TYR A 8 -2.85 6.22 9.07
N ALA A 9 -3.10 4.98 8.61
CA ALA A 9 -2.37 4.43 7.47
C ALA A 9 -2.63 5.25 6.20
N VAL A 10 -3.87 5.62 5.94
CA VAL A 10 -4.23 6.43 4.78
C VAL A 10 -3.50 7.77 4.81
N ASN A 11 -3.45 8.43 5.96
CA ASN A 11 -2.76 9.71 6.10
C ASN A 11 -1.26 9.59 5.85
N ILE A 12 -0.62 8.56 6.41
CA ILE A 12 0.82 8.33 6.23
C ILE A 12 1.13 8.03 4.75
N ILE A 13 0.35 7.16 4.14
CA ILE A 13 0.58 6.75 2.75
C ILE A 13 0.30 7.90 1.78
N SER A 14 -0.71 8.71 2.08
CA SER A 14 -1.01 9.89 1.27
C SER A 14 0.15 10.88 1.26
N ARG A 15 0.71 11.15 2.43
CA ARG A 15 1.86 12.03 2.57
C ARG A 15 3.08 11.44 1.86
N PHE A 16 3.32 10.15 2.06
CA PHE A 16 4.40 9.43 1.40
C PHE A 16 4.30 9.54 -0.12
N LYS A 17 3.09 9.36 -0.66
CA LYS A 17 2.86 9.49 -2.10
C LYS A 17 3.31 10.84 -2.63
N VAL A 18 2.88 11.92 -1.98
CA VAL A 18 3.23 13.28 -2.41
C VAL A 18 4.74 13.50 -2.36
N GLU A 19 5.39 13.07 -1.28
CA GLU A 19 6.81 13.30 -1.07
C GLU A 19 7.70 12.45 -1.97
N ASN A 20 7.21 11.32 -2.48
CA ASN A 20 8.00 10.36 -3.24
C ASN A 20 7.44 10.07 -4.64
N LEU A 21 6.52 10.90 -5.11
CA LEU A 21 5.84 10.69 -6.39
C LEU A 21 6.85 10.55 -7.53
N ASP A 22 7.78 11.49 -7.63
CA ASP A 22 8.77 11.50 -8.70
C ASP A 22 9.90 10.50 -8.46
N ARG A 23 10.28 10.30 -7.20
CA ARG A 23 11.36 9.40 -6.84
C ARG A 23 11.10 7.96 -7.27
N TYR A 24 9.89 7.49 -7.07
CA TYR A 24 9.52 6.11 -7.37
C TYR A 24 8.63 5.95 -8.59
N GLY A 25 8.19 7.05 -9.20
CA GLY A 25 7.28 7.00 -10.34
C GLY A 25 5.93 6.41 -9.97
N ILE A 26 5.37 6.84 -8.83
CA ILE A 26 4.10 6.31 -8.33
C ILE A 26 2.93 6.89 -9.13
N LYS A 27 2.16 6.05 -9.80
CA LYS A 27 0.90 6.43 -10.44
C LYS A 27 -0.26 6.37 -9.46
N LYS A 28 -0.37 5.26 -8.74
CA LYS A 28 -1.41 5.04 -7.75
C LYS A 28 -0.82 4.26 -6.60
N ILE A 29 -1.28 4.54 -5.40
CA ILE A 29 -0.94 3.77 -4.20
C ILE A 29 -2.13 3.76 -3.27
N GLY A 30 -2.36 2.63 -2.62
CA GLY A 30 -3.47 2.48 -1.70
C GLY A 30 -3.29 1.28 -0.79
N ILE A 31 -4.29 1.08 0.06
CA ILE A 31 -4.34 -0.08 0.96
C ILE A 31 -5.46 -1.01 0.53
N PHE A 32 -5.29 -2.29 0.82
CA PHE A 32 -6.34 -3.29 0.62
C PHE A 32 -6.27 -4.33 1.74
N GLY A 33 -7.11 -5.35 1.65
CA GLY A 33 -7.14 -6.40 2.67
C GLY A 33 -7.81 -5.98 3.96
N SER A 34 -7.38 -6.53 5.09
CA SER A 34 -8.06 -6.37 6.37
C SER A 34 -8.13 -4.93 6.85
N LEU A 35 -7.06 -4.17 6.65
CA LEU A 35 -7.04 -2.76 7.06
C LEU A 35 -8.03 -1.92 6.27
N ALA A 36 -8.11 -2.14 4.96
CA ALA A 36 -9.04 -1.42 4.09
C ALA A 36 -10.50 -1.77 4.43
N SER A 37 -10.77 -3.01 4.81
CA SER A 37 -12.12 -3.45 5.18
C SER A 37 -12.54 -3.04 6.59
N ASN A 38 -11.66 -2.33 7.29
CA ASN A 38 -11.95 -1.81 8.64
C ASN A 38 -12.28 -2.93 9.63
N SER A 39 -11.47 -3.99 9.62
CA SER A 39 -11.61 -5.08 10.58
C SER A 39 -11.48 -4.57 12.01
N ALA A 40 -12.20 -5.19 12.94
CA ALA A 40 -12.15 -4.85 14.35
C ALA A 40 -10.81 -5.17 14.99
N ASP A 41 -10.09 -6.14 14.44
CA ASP A 41 -8.79 -6.56 14.98
C ASP A 41 -7.67 -5.67 14.47
N PRO A 42 -6.68 -5.32 15.33
CA PRO A 42 -5.50 -4.60 14.87
C PRO A 42 -4.77 -5.40 13.79
N PRO A 43 -4.27 -4.76 12.73
CA PRO A 43 -3.55 -5.48 11.69
C PRO A 43 -2.18 -5.96 12.20
N ASN A 44 -1.77 -7.15 11.77
CA ASN A 44 -0.41 -7.64 11.96
C ASN A 44 0.53 -7.16 10.86
N ASP A 45 -0.03 -6.92 9.68
CA ASP A 45 0.67 -6.39 8.52
C ASP A 45 -0.26 -5.47 7.75
N ILE A 46 0.30 -4.75 6.80
CA ILE A 46 -0.46 -3.80 5.99
C ILE A 46 -0.28 -4.18 4.53
N ASP A 47 -1.41 -4.44 3.85
CA ASP A 47 -1.42 -4.76 2.42
C ASP A 47 -1.49 -3.45 1.63
N VAL A 48 -0.44 -3.20 0.83
CA VAL A 48 -0.33 -2.00 0.02
C VAL A 48 -0.31 -2.38 -1.45
N VAL A 49 -1.13 -1.72 -2.24
CA VAL A 49 -1.12 -1.87 -3.69
C VAL A 49 -0.54 -0.61 -4.31
N VAL A 50 0.33 -0.79 -5.30
CA VAL A 50 0.96 0.32 -5.99
C VAL A 50 0.99 0.07 -7.49
N GLU A 51 0.74 1.13 -8.25
CA GLU A 51 0.93 1.14 -9.69
C GLU A 51 2.04 2.14 -10.00
N LEU A 52 3.08 1.67 -10.70
CA LEU A 52 4.23 2.49 -11.06
C LEU A 52 4.20 2.83 -12.54
N GLU A 53 4.73 3.99 -12.90
CA GLU A 53 4.86 4.37 -14.31
C GLU A 53 5.80 3.43 -15.05
N LYS A 54 6.91 3.07 -14.40
CA LYS A 54 7.86 2.08 -14.92
C LYS A 54 8.03 0.97 -13.93
N PRO A 55 7.74 -0.29 -14.29
CA PRO A 55 7.94 -1.41 -13.39
C PRO A 55 9.40 -1.55 -12.99
N ASP A 56 9.68 -1.45 -11.69
CA ASP A 56 11.03 -1.54 -11.15
C ASP A 56 10.98 -2.18 -9.78
N ILE A 57 11.58 -3.36 -9.66
CA ILE A 57 11.57 -4.10 -8.42
C ILE A 57 12.32 -3.35 -7.31
N LEU A 58 13.37 -2.59 -7.65
CA LEU A 58 14.08 -1.80 -6.66
C LEU A 58 13.22 -0.70 -6.09
N CYS A 59 12.37 -0.09 -6.91
CA CYS A 59 11.40 0.90 -6.42
C CYS A 59 10.39 0.25 -5.48
N LEU A 60 9.91 -0.94 -5.80
CA LEU A 60 8.98 -1.67 -4.93
C LEU A 60 9.60 -1.98 -3.57
N ILE A 61 10.85 -2.43 -3.57
CA ILE A 61 11.58 -2.71 -2.32
C ILE A 61 11.76 -1.42 -1.51
N GLY A 62 12.13 -0.33 -2.18
CA GLY A 62 12.30 0.97 -1.52
C GLY A 62 11.01 1.47 -0.89
N ILE A 63 9.90 1.40 -1.61
CA ILE A 63 8.58 1.79 -1.11
C ILE A 63 8.22 0.96 0.12
N LYS A 64 8.40 -0.36 0.03
CA LYS A 64 8.12 -1.28 1.13
C LYS A 64 8.91 -0.90 2.38
N GLN A 65 10.22 -0.72 2.25
CA GLN A 65 11.10 -0.38 3.36
C GLN A 65 10.73 0.97 3.98
N ASP A 66 10.48 1.97 3.14
CA ASP A 66 10.11 3.30 3.62
C ASP A 66 8.78 3.27 4.39
N LEU A 67 7.79 2.55 3.87
CA LEU A 67 6.50 2.45 4.54
C LEU A 67 6.59 1.65 5.84
N GLU A 68 7.38 0.60 5.87
CA GLU A 68 7.60 -0.16 7.11
C GLU A 68 8.23 0.70 8.19
N ALA A 69 9.17 1.57 7.82
CA ALA A 69 9.78 2.50 8.76
C ALA A 69 8.79 3.51 9.30
N LEU A 70 7.88 4.00 8.45
CA LEU A 70 6.87 4.99 8.84
C LEU A 70 5.74 4.38 9.65
N LEU A 71 5.26 3.22 9.25
CA LEU A 71 4.07 2.58 9.83
C LEU A 71 4.41 1.67 11.02
N LYS A 72 5.67 1.28 11.15
CA LYS A 72 6.14 0.38 12.23
C LYS A 72 5.48 -0.99 12.20
N LEU A 73 5.08 -1.45 11.02
CA LEU A 73 4.49 -2.76 10.80
C LEU A 73 5.03 -3.33 9.50
N PRO A 74 5.05 -4.66 9.36
CA PRO A 74 5.39 -5.26 8.06
C PRO A 74 4.41 -4.80 6.99
N VAL A 75 4.94 -4.54 5.80
CA VAL A 75 4.15 -4.13 4.64
C VAL A 75 4.28 -5.19 3.56
N ASP A 76 3.15 -5.72 3.12
CA ASP A 76 3.07 -6.58 1.94
C ASP A 76 2.73 -5.69 0.76
N ILE A 77 3.70 -5.53 -0.14
CA ILE A 77 3.50 -4.66 -1.28
C ILE A 77 3.18 -5.48 -2.53
N VAL A 78 2.14 -5.07 -3.24
CA VAL A 78 1.71 -5.70 -4.48
C VAL A 78 1.71 -4.65 -5.57
N ARG A 79 2.38 -4.95 -6.68
CA ARG A 79 2.33 -4.09 -7.86
C ARG A 79 1.09 -4.44 -8.68
N TYR A 80 0.19 -3.48 -8.83
CA TYR A 80 -0.98 -3.65 -9.67
C TYR A 80 -0.57 -3.70 -11.14
N ARG A 81 -1.03 -4.72 -11.83
CA ARG A 81 -0.80 -4.87 -13.27
C ARG A 81 -1.94 -5.67 -13.90
N LYS A 82 -2.09 -5.51 -15.21
CA LYS A 82 -3.19 -6.11 -15.94
C LYS A 82 -3.18 -7.64 -15.89
N ASN A 83 -2.01 -8.25 -15.93
CA ASN A 83 -1.84 -9.71 -16.00
C ASN A 83 -1.45 -10.34 -14.67
N MET A 84 -1.88 -9.75 -13.58
CA MET A 84 -1.62 -10.31 -12.25
C MET A 84 -2.62 -11.42 -11.91
N ASN A 85 -2.39 -12.11 -10.79
CA ASN A 85 -3.29 -13.15 -10.29
C ASN A 85 -4.72 -12.62 -10.22
N LYS A 86 -5.66 -13.36 -10.80
CA LYS A 86 -7.05 -12.90 -10.95
C LYS A 86 -7.78 -12.73 -9.60
N PHE A 87 -7.51 -13.61 -8.65
CA PHE A 87 -8.14 -13.52 -7.33
C PHE A 87 -7.65 -12.30 -6.57
N LEU A 88 -6.34 -12.07 -6.60
CA LEU A 88 -5.73 -10.91 -5.96
C LEU A 88 -6.21 -9.62 -6.61
N LYS A 89 -6.25 -9.58 -7.94
CA LYS A 89 -6.74 -8.43 -8.68
C LYS A 89 -8.18 -8.10 -8.30
N LYS A 90 -9.03 -9.11 -8.18
CA LYS A 90 -10.42 -8.93 -7.80
C LYS A 90 -10.55 -8.36 -6.38
N ARG A 91 -9.75 -8.87 -5.44
CA ARG A 91 -9.74 -8.33 -4.08
C ARG A 91 -9.35 -6.86 -4.08
N ILE A 92 -8.30 -6.50 -4.82
CA ILE A 92 -7.83 -5.11 -4.90
C ILE A 92 -8.90 -4.24 -5.55
N ASP A 93 -9.48 -4.67 -6.67
CA ASP A 93 -10.49 -3.90 -7.38
C ASP A 93 -11.74 -3.64 -6.52
N ASN A 94 -12.08 -4.59 -5.64
CA ASN A 94 -13.24 -4.46 -4.76
C ASN A 94 -12.95 -3.66 -3.49
N ASP A 95 -11.76 -3.83 -2.90
CA ASP A 95 -11.50 -3.39 -1.53
C ASP A 95 -10.48 -2.25 -1.42
N ALA A 96 -9.68 -2.00 -2.46
CA ALA A 96 -8.58 -1.04 -2.33
C ALA A 96 -9.09 0.39 -2.12
N ILE A 97 -8.42 1.08 -1.21
CA ILE A 97 -8.62 2.50 -0.95
C ILE A 97 -7.35 3.22 -1.43
N TYR A 98 -7.47 3.92 -2.54
CA TYR A 98 -6.37 4.71 -3.11
C TYR A 98 -6.30 6.09 -2.48
N VAL A 99 -5.12 6.61 -2.38
CA VAL A 99 -4.88 7.96 -1.83
C VAL A 99 -4.34 8.90 -2.88
#